data_4233865da6fc03ab06be1946d0effe3c
#
_entry.id   4233865da6fc03ab06be1946d0effe3c
#
_cell.length_a   1.000
_cell.length_b   1.000
_cell.length_c   1.000
_cell.angle_alpha   90.00
_cell.angle_beta   90.00
_cell.angle_gamma   90.00
#
_symmetry.space_group_name_H-M   'P 1'
#
loop_
_entity.id
_entity.type
_entity.pdbx_description
1 polymer ?
#
loop_
_entity_poly.entity_id
_entity_poly.type
_entity_poly.pdbx_seq_one_letter_code
_entity_poly.pdbx_strand_id
1 'polypeptide(L)'
;AAIGWTAASDILEAELGFFAIGGGFDPKLIVNRLGKPWMFTSPGDLIKRFPCGTIQQQVMDEMLRLIEKNNIKAADVEKVEVGGNLSNNRTLFQHHPATGLQAKFSMEFAMAILLIDRKATLGSFTDAVVQRADVQDMLRRVRYSVDPEFNKLELQGASLQAILVEQSGLKIYMKDGKVISSRTQPSKGSPENPMSYDEVADKFRGNAEFAKWPRQKAESVIELVKSLETIPNMSKLTAALAA
;
A
#
# COMPACT_ATOMS: atom_id res chain seq x y z
N ALA A 1 9.68 -1.15 -29.36
CA ALA A 1 10.65 -1.02 -30.45
C ALA A 1 11.25 -2.39 -30.87
N ALA A 2 11.85 -3.17 -29.98
CA ALA A 2 12.49 -4.45 -30.30
C ALA A 2 11.58 -5.49 -30.93
N ILE A 3 10.28 -5.44 -30.72
CA ILE A 3 9.26 -6.32 -31.29
C ILE A 3 8.44 -5.66 -32.42
N GLY A 4 8.95 -4.56 -32.98
CA GLY A 4 8.35 -3.90 -34.15
C GLY A 4 7.25 -2.88 -33.82
N TRP A 5 7.00 -2.54 -32.53
CA TRP A 5 6.08 -1.48 -32.18
C TRP A 5 6.62 -0.11 -32.59
N THR A 6 5.77 0.69 -33.23
CA THR A 6 6.07 2.07 -33.63
C THR A 6 5.12 3.01 -32.90
N ALA A 7 5.56 4.25 -32.73
CA ALA A 7 4.74 5.35 -32.20
C ALA A 7 5.03 6.61 -33.03
N ALA A 8 4.18 7.63 -32.89
CA ALA A 8 4.46 8.94 -33.45
C ALA A 8 5.79 9.47 -32.88
N SER A 9 6.64 10.02 -33.74
CA SER A 9 7.98 10.50 -33.33
C SER A 9 7.92 11.69 -32.37
N ASP A 10 6.83 12.42 -32.38
CA ASP A 10 6.53 13.60 -31.56
C ASP A 10 5.53 13.33 -30.43
N ILE A 11 5.31 12.06 -30.07
CA ILE A 11 4.29 11.66 -29.05
C ILE A 11 4.45 12.39 -27.70
N LEU A 12 5.62 12.85 -27.37
CA LEU A 12 5.90 13.55 -26.12
C LEU A 12 5.51 15.03 -26.22
N GLU A 13 5.93 15.72 -27.29
CA GLU A 13 5.84 17.18 -27.46
C GLU A 13 4.71 17.67 -28.39
N ALA A 14 3.99 16.78 -29.06
CA ALA A 14 2.86 17.15 -29.93
C ALA A 14 1.78 17.96 -29.15
N GLU A 15 0.95 18.72 -29.85
CA GLU A 15 -0.11 19.54 -29.26
C GLU A 15 -1.04 18.77 -28.32
N LEU A 16 -1.34 17.50 -28.62
CA LEU A 16 -2.07 16.57 -27.77
C LEU A 16 -1.16 15.44 -27.24
N GLY A 17 0.14 15.70 -27.20
CA GLY A 17 1.14 14.74 -26.72
C GLY A 17 1.14 14.59 -25.21
N PHE A 18 1.97 13.68 -24.74
CA PHE A 18 2.06 13.31 -23.31
C PHE A 18 2.28 14.52 -22.39
N PHE A 19 3.15 15.44 -22.77
CA PHE A 19 3.45 16.62 -21.93
C PHE A 19 2.30 17.62 -21.90
N ALA A 20 1.60 17.83 -23.01
CA ALA A 20 0.46 18.72 -23.08
C ALA A 20 -0.70 18.21 -22.23
N ILE A 21 -1.03 16.90 -22.33
CA ILE A 21 -2.07 16.25 -21.52
C ILE A 21 -1.70 16.23 -20.02
N GLY A 22 -0.40 16.12 -19.72
CA GLY A 22 0.12 16.15 -18.34
C GLY A 22 0.16 17.54 -17.70
N GLY A 23 -0.38 18.58 -18.35
CA GLY A 23 -0.42 19.96 -17.80
C GLY A 23 0.78 20.82 -18.15
N GLY A 24 1.58 20.42 -19.12
CA GLY A 24 2.74 21.13 -19.61
C GLY A 24 4.07 20.46 -19.25
N PHE A 25 5.12 20.91 -19.88
CA PHE A 25 6.47 20.39 -19.71
C PHE A 25 7.51 21.51 -19.78
N ASP A 26 8.36 21.61 -18.78
CA ASP A 26 9.57 22.44 -18.81
C ASP A 26 10.81 21.54 -18.93
N PRO A 27 11.49 21.51 -20.10
CA PRO A 27 12.69 20.72 -20.29
C PRO A 27 13.78 20.99 -19.25
N LYS A 28 13.85 22.21 -18.70
CA LYS A 28 14.84 22.59 -17.67
C LYS A 28 14.69 21.81 -16.38
N LEU A 29 13.50 21.25 -16.12
CA LEU A 29 13.26 20.41 -14.94
C LEU A 29 13.86 19.01 -15.08
N ILE A 30 14.20 18.58 -16.31
CA ILE A 30 14.76 17.25 -16.59
C ILE A 30 16.20 17.35 -17.10
N VAL A 31 16.47 18.27 -18.04
CA VAL A 31 17.80 18.42 -18.63
C VAL A 31 18.83 18.71 -17.54
N ASN A 32 19.94 17.98 -17.57
CA ASN A 32 21.03 18.04 -16.60
C ASN A 32 20.67 17.52 -15.17
N ARG A 33 19.47 16.96 -14.98
CA ARG A 33 19.05 16.37 -13.70
C ARG A 33 18.91 14.85 -13.72
N LEU A 34 18.96 14.23 -14.90
CA LEU A 34 18.85 12.78 -15.02
C LEU A 34 19.95 12.08 -14.23
N GLY A 35 19.53 11.24 -13.28
CA GLY A 35 20.43 10.51 -12.39
C GLY A 35 21.13 11.34 -11.31
N LYS A 36 20.68 12.58 -11.04
CA LYS A 36 21.32 13.48 -10.06
C LYS A 36 20.29 14.26 -9.23
N PRO A 37 19.71 13.69 -8.16
CA PRO A 37 19.82 12.29 -7.74
C PRO A 37 18.95 11.35 -8.59
N TRP A 38 19.17 10.06 -8.46
CA TRP A 38 18.21 9.07 -8.94
C TRP A 38 16.93 9.18 -8.09
N MET A 39 15.76 9.23 -8.74
CA MET A 39 14.47 9.34 -8.03
C MET A 39 14.21 8.15 -7.08
N PHE A 40 14.72 6.98 -7.40
CA PHE A 40 14.63 5.80 -6.51
C PHE A 40 15.48 5.91 -5.24
N THR A 41 16.48 6.82 -5.21
CA THR A 41 17.29 7.06 -4.02
C THR A 41 16.83 8.29 -3.25
N SER A 42 16.31 9.32 -3.95
CA SER A 42 15.80 10.54 -3.32
C SER A 42 14.68 11.15 -4.20
N PRO A 43 13.46 11.23 -3.71
CA PRO A 43 13.00 10.95 -2.33
C PRO A 43 12.92 9.47 -1.94
N GLY A 44 13.18 8.54 -2.87
CA GLY A 44 13.04 7.11 -2.63
C GLY A 44 11.71 6.55 -3.12
N ASP A 45 11.49 5.27 -2.89
CA ASP A 45 10.27 4.58 -3.29
C ASP A 45 9.62 3.87 -2.09
N LEU A 46 8.34 3.55 -2.21
CA LEU A 46 7.57 2.88 -1.19
C LEU A 46 7.26 1.44 -1.59
N ILE A 47 7.67 0.50 -0.77
CA ILE A 47 7.29 -0.91 -0.90
C ILE A 47 6.04 -1.15 -0.06
N LYS A 48 4.89 -1.32 -0.68
CA LYS A 48 3.64 -1.63 0.03
C LYS A 48 3.77 -2.94 0.80
N ARG A 49 3.58 -2.87 2.11
CA ARG A 49 3.52 -4.07 2.97
C ARG A 49 2.29 -4.92 2.66
N PHE A 50 1.13 -4.28 2.46
CA PHE A 50 -0.16 -4.92 2.20
C PHE A 50 -0.58 -4.74 0.73
N PRO A 51 -1.26 -5.72 0.11
CA PRO A 51 -1.63 -5.70 -1.30
C PRO A 51 -2.92 -4.88 -1.57
N CYS A 52 -2.97 -3.63 -1.10
CA CYS A 52 -4.11 -2.73 -1.18
C CYS A 52 -3.69 -1.27 -1.46
N GLY A 53 -4.57 -0.32 -1.27
CA GLY A 53 -4.31 1.11 -1.49
C GLY A 53 -3.13 1.64 -0.68
N THR A 54 -2.36 2.58 -1.23
CA THR A 54 -1.23 3.22 -0.52
C THR A 54 -1.69 3.93 0.74
N ILE A 55 -2.83 4.61 0.68
CA ILE A 55 -3.45 5.38 1.77
C ILE A 55 -3.73 4.50 3.01
N GLN A 56 -4.03 3.21 2.80
CA GLN A 56 -4.35 2.28 3.89
C GLN A 56 -3.12 1.81 4.66
N GLN A 57 -1.91 1.85 4.06
CA GLN A 57 -0.71 1.22 4.62
C GLN A 57 -0.40 1.70 6.04
N GLN A 58 -0.41 3.02 6.29
CA GLN A 58 -0.13 3.59 7.61
C GLN A 58 -1.14 3.15 8.67
N VAL A 59 -2.45 3.18 8.32
CA VAL A 59 -3.51 2.81 9.27
C VAL A 59 -3.46 1.32 9.58
N MET A 60 -3.14 0.48 8.58
CA MET A 60 -2.99 -0.96 8.77
C MET A 60 -1.79 -1.31 9.65
N ASP A 61 -0.65 -0.64 9.46
CA ASP A 61 0.52 -0.83 10.33
C ASP A 61 0.21 -0.42 11.77
N GLU A 62 -0.46 0.72 11.94
CA GLU A 62 -0.83 1.20 13.26
C GLU A 62 -1.84 0.26 13.93
N MET A 63 -2.81 -0.27 13.18
CA MET A 63 -3.76 -1.25 13.70
C MET A 63 -3.03 -2.50 14.21
N LEU A 64 -2.10 -3.08 13.44
CA LEU A 64 -1.33 -4.23 13.88
C LEU A 64 -0.51 -3.93 15.14
N ARG A 65 0.16 -2.78 15.18
CA ARG A 65 0.91 -2.34 16.34
C ARG A 65 0.04 -2.25 17.61
N LEU A 66 -1.18 -1.69 17.46
CA LEU A 66 -2.11 -1.58 18.60
C LEU A 66 -2.65 -2.94 19.03
N ILE A 67 -2.95 -3.83 18.07
CA ILE A 67 -3.38 -5.21 18.35
C ILE A 67 -2.33 -5.94 19.20
N GLU A 68 -1.06 -5.87 18.78
CA GLU A 68 0.05 -6.52 19.50
C GLU A 68 0.28 -5.88 20.88
N LYS A 69 0.45 -4.55 20.92
CA LYS A 69 0.75 -3.81 22.15
C LYS A 69 -0.29 -4.00 23.24
N ASN A 70 -1.56 -4.08 22.88
CA ASN A 70 -2.68 -4.15 23.81
C ASN A 70 -3.32 -5.54 23.89
N ASN A 71 -2.78 -6.53 23.17
CA ASN A 71 -3.35 -7.89 23.05
C ASN A 71 -4.83 -7.89 22.70
N ILE A 72 -5.23 -7.05 21.71
CA ILE A 72 -6.62 -6.87 21.33
C ILE A 72 -7.16 -8.14 20.68
N LYS A 73 -8.30 -8.65 21.15
CA LYS A 73 -9.03 -9.73 20.49
C LYS A 73 -10.22 -9.15 19.74
N ALA A 74 -10.48 -9.62 18.53
CA ALA A 74 -11.60 -9.16 17.70
C ALA A 74 -12.96 -9.26 18.44
N ALA A 75 -13.14 -10.29 19.25
CA ALA A 75 -14.35 -10.51 20.03
C ALA A 75 -14.63 -9.40 21.06
N ASP A 76 -13.57 -8.74 21.56
CA ASP A 76 -13.64 -7.71 22.60
C ASP A 76 -13.82 -6.29 22.03
N VAL A 77 -13.73 -6.14 20.69
CA VAL A 77 -13.90 -4.87 20.01
C VAL A 77 -15.39 -4.58 19.83
N GLU A 78 -15.81 -3.40 20.27
CA GLU A 78 -17.16 -2.87 20.03
C GLU A 78 -17.24 -2.21 18.66
N LYS A 79 -16.37 -1.22 18.42
CA LYS A 79 -16.27 -0.51 17.13
C LYS A 79 -14.87 0.07 16.90
N VAL A 80 -14.60 0.44 15.66
CA VAL A 80 -13.38 1.13 15.23
C VAL A 80 -13.75 2.37 14.44
N GLU A 81 -13.08 3.47 14.72
CA GLU A 81 -13.20 4.72 13.96
C GLU A 81 -11.84 5.10 13.39
N VAL A 82 -11.81 5.37 12.09
CA VAL A 82 -10.64 5.88 11.37
C VAL A 82 -10.99 7.25 10.82
N GLY A 83 -10.20 8.25 11.19
CA GLY A 83 -10.32 9.63 10.70
C GLY A 83 -9.21 9.93 9.72
N GLY A 84 -9.53 10.45 8.55
CA GLY A 84 -8.58 10.85 7.52
C GLY A 84 -8.97 12.14 6.82
N ASN A 85 -8.22 12.55 5.80
CA ASN A 85 -8.56 13.70 4.99
C ASN A 85 -9.63 13.39 3.93
N LEU A 86 -10.17 14.43 3.30
CA LEU A 86 -11.24 14.33 2.30
C LEU A 86 -10.79 13.58 1.04
N SER A 87 -9.55 13.82 0.56
CA SER A 87 -9.03 13.18 -0.66
C SER A 87 -8.89 11.68 -0.47
N ASN A 88 -8.32 11.27 0.66
CA ASN A 88 -8.16 9.87 1.02
C ASN A 88 -9.51 9.17 1.19
N ASN A 89 -10.49 9.85 1.83
CA ASN A 89 -11.83 9.31 2.00
C ASN A 89 -12.55 9.12 0.65
N ARG A 90 -12.44 10.06 -0.27
CA ARG A 90 -12.97 9.95 -1.64
C ARG A 90 -12.32 8.85 -2.46
N THR A 91 -11.03 8.57 -2.23
CA THR A 91 -10.29 7.51 -2.93
C THR A 91 -10.69 6.13 -2.39
N LEU A 92 -10.90 6.01 -1.08
CA LEU A 92 -11.30 4.76 -0.42
C LEU A 92 -12.82 4.70 -0.22
N PHE A 93 -13.56 4.82 -1.31
CA PHE A 93 -15.03 4.93 -1.32
C PHE A 93 -15.79 3.60 -1.15
N GLN A 94 -15.10 2.48 -1.08
CA GLN A 94 -15.70 1.16 -0.94
C GLN A 94 -15.98 0.84 0.54
N HIS A 95 -17.00 1.45 1.13
CA HIS A 95 -17.33 1.26 2.55
C HIS A 95 -17.92 -0.12 2.86
N HIS A 96 -18.59 -0.76 1.91
CA HIS A 96 -19.22 -2.08 2.03
C HIS A 96 -18.82 -2.97 0.86
N PRO A 97 -17.57 -3.43 0.80
CA PRO A 97 -17.09 -4.21 -0.34
C PRO A 97 -17.79 -5.58 -0.41
N ALA A 98 -18.17 -5.96 -1.62
CA ALA A 98 -18.73 -7.27 -1.92
C ALA A 98 -17.71 -8.22 -2.56
N THR A 99 -16.62 -7.68 -3.12
CA THR A 99 -15.58 -8.44 -3.82
C THR A 99 -14.21 -8.15 -3.29
N GLY A 100 -13.24 -9.05 -3.55
CA GLY A 100 -11.85 -8.85 -3.19
C GLY A 100 -11.23 -7.60 -3.82
N LEU A 101 -11.63 -7.25 -5.05
CA LEU A 101 -11.17 -6.03 -5.71
C LEU A 101 -11.67 -4.77 -4.99
N GLN A 102 -12.94 -4.72 -4.62
CA GLN A 102 -13.51 -3.61 -3.85
C GLN A 102 -12.83 -3.50 -2.47
N ALA A 103 -12.56 -4.62 -1.83
CA ALA A 103 -11.91 -4.69 -0.52
C ALA A 103 -10.52 -4.03 -0.51
N LYS A 104 -9.78 -4.04 -1.63
CA LYS A 104 -8.50 -3.34 -1.76
C LYS A 104 -8.61 -1.83 -1.62
N PHE A 105 -9.81 -1.26 -1.73
CA PHE A 105 -10.12 0.15 -1.61
C PHE A 105 -11.10 0.44 -0.47
N SER A 106 -11.18 -0.45 0.52
CA SER A 106 -12.02 -0.31 1.72
C SER A 106 -11.16 -0.23 2.97
N MET A 107 -11.22 0.90 3.66
CA MET A 107 -10.59 1.06 4.98
C MET A 107 -11.26 0.16 6.01
N GLU A 108 -12.58 0.03 5.93
CA GLU A 108 -13.37 -0.80 6.83
C GLU A 108 -12.95 -2.27 6.74
N PHE A 109 -12.80 -2.78 5.51
CA PHE A 109 -12.31 -4.15 5.31
C PHE A 109 -10.87 -4.32 5.83
N ALA A 110 -10.00 -3.35 5.55
CA ALA A 110 -8.62 -3.41 6.00
C ALA A 110 -8.51 -3.53 7.53
N MET A 111 -9.30 -2.78 8.27
CA MET A 111 -9.33 -2.87 9.74
C MET A 111 -9.95 -4.17 10.22
N ALA A 112 -11.06 -4.59 9.60
CA ALA A 112 -11.76 -5.83 9.97
C ALA A 112 -10.87 -7.06 9.79
N ILE A 113 -10.19 -7.19 8.65
CA ILE A 113 -9.36 -8.37 8.36
C ILE A 113 -8.14 -8.46 9.30
N LEU A 114 -7.54 -7.30 9.65
CA LEU A 114 -6.43 -7.28 10.60
C LEU A 114 -6.86 -7.66 12.02
N LEU A 115 -8.03 -7.25 12.47
CA LEU A 115 -8.57 -7.65 13.77
C LEU A 115 -8.83 -9.14 13.85
N ILE A 116 -9.35 -9.74 12.77
CA ILE A 116 -9.75 -11.16 12.73
C ILE A 116 -8.55 -12.06 12.46
N ASP A 117 -7.85 -11.83 11.33
CA ASP A 117 -6.81 -12.72 10.82
C ASP A 117 -5.39 -12.29 11.24
N ARG A 118 -5.23 -11.09 11.81
CA ARG A 118 -3.93 -10.48 12.21
C ARG A 118 -2.91 -10.37 11.07
N LYS A 119 -3.37 -10.48 9.84
CA LYS A 119 -2.59 -10.38 8.61
C LYS A 119 -3.49 -9.97 7.45
N ALA A 120 -2.87 -9.36 6.44
CA ALA A 120 -3.52 -9.04 5.18
C ALA A 120 -2.56 -9.38 4.03
N THR A 121 -2.83 -10.49 3.35
CA THR A 121 -2.05 -11.03 2.23
C THR A 121 -2.88 -11.00 0.95
N LEU A 122 -2.32 -11.40 -0.20
CA LEU A 122 -3.09 -11.53 -1.44
C LEU A 122 -4.33 -12.43 -1.25
N GLY A 123 -4.20 -13.50 -0.47
CA GLY A 123 -5.31 -14.42 -0.16
C GLY A 123 -6.42 -13.77 0.67
N SER A 124 -6.14 -12.70 1.42
CA SER A 124 -7.14 -11.98 2.20
C SER A 124 -8.10 -11.16 1.32
N PHE A 125 -7.68 -10.77 0.11
CA PHE A 125 -8.47 -9.96 -0.82
C PHE A 125 -9.13 -10.81 -1.91
N THR A 126 -9.81 -11.88 -1.50
CA THR A 126 -10.64 -12.72 -2.36
C THR A 126 -12.11 -12.57 -1.99
N ASP A 127 -13.00 -12.80 -2.94
CA ASP A 127 -14.45 -12.69 -2.71
C ASP A 127 -14.91 -13.60 -1.56
N ALA A 128 -14.37 -14.81 -1.48
CA ALA A 128 -14.68 -15.76 -0.43
C ALA A 128 -14.32 -15.23 0.98
N VAL A 129 -13.17 -14.57 1.13
CA VAL A 129 -12.77 -13.98 2.41
C VAL A 129 -13.62 -12.75 2.74
N VAL A 130 -13.91 -11.90 1.76
CA VAL A 130 -14.79 -10.73 1.95
C VAL A 130 -16.17 -11.15 2.44
N GLN A 131 -16.70 -12.25 1.92
CA GLN A 131 -18.05 -12.75 2.25
C GLN A 131 -18.10 -13.60 3.54
N ARG A 132 -16.99 -13.81 4.22
CA ARG A 132 -17.00 -14.48 5.54
C ARG A 132 -17.92 -13.74 6.51
N ALA A 133 -18.75 -14.47 7.24
CA ALA A 133 -19.73 -13.88 8.16
C ALA A 133 -19.08 -13.06 9.28
N ASP A 134 -17.93 -13.52 9.82
CA ASP A 134 -17.16 -12.81 10.84
C ASP A 134 -16.54 -11.52 10.30
N VAL A 135 -16.06 -11.53 9.05
CA VAL A 135 -15.52 -10.35 8.36
C VAL A 135 -16.63 -9.32 8.13
N GLN A 136 -17.77 -9.74 7.62
CA GLN A 136 -18.92 -8.87 7.38
C GLN A 136 -19.49 -8.28 8.69
N ASP A 137 -19.48 -9.06 9.77
CA ASP A 137 -19.89 -8.54 11.09
C ASP A 137 -18.91 -7.47 11.60
N MET A 138 -17.61 -7.74 11.55
CA MET A 138 -16.61 -6.77 11.98
C MET A 138 -16.59 -5.53 11.10
N LEU A 139 -16.75 -5.67 9.78
CA LEU A 139 -16.80 -4.56 8.83
C LEU A 139 -17.88 -3.54 9.19
N ARG A 140 -19.07 -3.98 9.63
CA ARG A 140 -20.16 -3.09 10.09
C ARG A 140 -19.80 -2.29 11.34
N ARG A 141 -18.81 -2.73 12.11
CA ARG A 141 -18.33 -2.04 13.33
C ARG A 141 -17.19 -1.06 13.04
N VAL A 142 -16.68 -1.02 11.80
CA VAL A 142 -15.64 -0.08 11.40
C VAL A 142 -16.24 1.08 10.64
N ARG A 143 -15.80 2.30 10.95
CA ARG A 143 -16.21 3.52 10.24
C ARG A 143 -14.98 4.29 9.80
N TYR A 144 -14.87 4.59 8.52
CA TYR A 144 -13.92 5.53 7.96
C TYR A 144 -14.62 6.84 7.60
N SER A 145 -14.11 7.97 8.05
CA SER A 145 -14.73 9.28 7.83
C SER A 145 -13.69 10.39 7.75
N VAL A 146 -14.11 11.52 7.16
CA VAL A 146 -13.30 12.75 7.18
C VAL A 146 -13.25 13.29 8.61
N ASP A 147 -12.02 13.52 9.10
CA ASP A 147 -11.78 14.18 10.38
C ASP A 147 -11.17 15.57 10.10
N PRO A 148 -11.81 16.67 10.60
CA PRO A 148 -11.32 18.03 10.40
C PRO A 148 -9.86 18.24 10.86
N GLU A 149 -9.39 17.47 11.81
CA GLU A 149 -8.00 17.53 12.28
C GLU A 149 -7.01 17.16 11.19
N PHE A 150 -7.34 16.16 10.35
CA PHE A 150 -6.49 15.64 9.28
C PHE A 150 -6.78 16.28 7.92
N ASN A 151 -7.76 17.15 7.81
CA ASN A 151 -8.14 17.81 6.56
C ASN A 151 -7.48 19.20 6.36
N LYS A 152 -6.66 19.64 7.28
CA LYS A 152 -6.07 20.99 7.27
C LYS A 152 -5.04 21.18 6.17
N LEU A 153 -4.23 20.17 5.87
CA LEU A 153 -3.17 20.23 4.87
C LEU A 153 -3.74 20.33 3.45
N GLU A 154 -4.83 19.64 3.17
CA GLU A 154 -5.52 19.70 1.87
C GLU A 154 -6.02 21.11 1.57
N LEU A 155 -6.56 21.81 2.59
CA LEU A 155 -7.03 23.21 2.49
C LEU A 155 -5.88 24.21 2.31
N GLN A 156 -4.65 23.85 2.62
CA GLN A 156 -3.46 24.70 2.51
C GLN A 156 -2.67 24.50 1.21
N GLY A 157 -3.19 23.73 0.24
CA GLY A 157 -2.53 23.47 -1.02
C GLY A 157 -1.31 22.54 -0.91
N ALA A 158 -1.33 21.62 0.04
CA ALA A 158 -0.30 20.60 0.18
C ALA A 158 -0.14 19.77 -1.10
N SER A 159 1.09 19.34 -1.39
CA SER A 159 1.36 18.46 -2.52
C SER A 159 0.63 17.11 -2.36
N LEU A 160 0.31 16.45 -3.48
CA LEU A 160 -0.29 15.11 -3.45
C LEU A 160 0.52 14.13 -2.58
N GLN A 161 1.84 14.21 -2.62
CA GLN A 161 2.71 13.38 -1.80
C GLN A 161 2.53 13.66 -0.31
N ALA A 162 2.43 14.92 0.10
CA ALA A 162 2.15 15.30 1.49
C ALA A 162 0.79 14.76 1.95
N ILE A 163 -0.24 14.84 1.09
CA ILE A 163 -1.58 14.33 1.38
C ILE A 163 -1.58 12.80 1.54
N LEU A 164 -0.84 12.08 0.71
CA LEU A 164 -0.77 10.61 0.75
C LEU A 164 -0.03 10.06 1.98
N VAL A 165 0.92 10.83 2.53
CA VAL A 165 1.66 10.46 3.74
C VAL A 165 1.10 11.12 5.01
N GLU A 166 0.00 11.86 4.88
CA GLU A 166 -0.63 12.52 6.01
C GLU A 166 -1.11 11.52 7.05
N GLN A 167 -0.96 11.91 8.29
CA GLN A 167 -1.42 11.12 9.42
C GLN A 167 -2.94 10.93 9.41
N SER A 168 -3.37 9.79 9.92
CA SER A 168 -4.77 9.47 10.20
C SER A 168 -4.95 9.17 11.68
N GLY A 169 -6.12 9.41 12.19
CA GLY A 169 -6.52 9.03 13.55
C GLY A 169 -7.12 7.62 13.56
N LEU A 170 -6.78 6.82 14.56
CA LEU A 170 -7.34 5.50 14.79
C LEU A 170 -7.85 5.41 16.23
N LYS A 171 -9.13 5.05 16.42
CA LYS A 171 -9.76 4.81 17.72
C LYS A 171 -10.41 3.44 17.72
N ILE A 172 -10.07 2.63 18.72
CA ILE A 172 -10.63 1.29 18.94
C ILE A 172 -11.39 1.34 20.25
N TYR A 173 -12.68 1.13 20.20
CA TYR A 173 -13.57 1.08 21.36
C TYR A 173 -13.74 -0.39 21.76
N MET A 174 -13.41 -0.69 22.99
CA MET A 174 -13.52 -2.03 23.55
C MET A 174 -14.86 -2.19 24.27
N LYS A 175 -15.42 -3.39 24.31
CA LYS A 175 -16.69 -3.70 24.99
C LYS A 175 -16.68 -3.43 26.51
N ASP A 176 -15.50 -3.40 27.12
CA ASP A 176 -15.31 -3.04 28.52
C ASP A 176 -15.31 -1.52 28.79
N GLY A 177 -15.53 -0.72 27.74
CA GLY A 177 -15.53 0.74 27.79
C GLY A 177 -14.16 1.39 27.60
N LYS A 178 -13.08 0.61 27.50
CA LYS A 178 -11.74 1.15 27.23
C LYS A 178 -11.68 1.70 25.78
N VAL A 179 -11.07 2.86 25.61
CA VAL A 179 -10.79 3.45 24.28
C VAL A 179 -9.28 3.51 24.06
N ILE A 180 -8.83 2.92 22.98
CA ILE A 180 -7.43 2.94 22.55
C ILE A 180 -7.35 3.88 21.35
N SER A 181 -6.65 5.01 21.50
CA SER A 181 -6.49 6.02 20.46
C SER A 181 -5.04 6.16 20.03
N SER A 182 -4.82 6.38 18.75
CA SER A 182 -3.49 6.63 18.19
C SER A 182 -3.57 7.46 16.93
N ARG A 183 -2.41 7.99 16.50
CA ARG A 183 -2.18 8.56 15.18
C ARG A 183 -1.21 7.67 14.42
N THR A 184 -1.39 7.59 13.12
CA THR A 184 -0.50 6.81 12.27
C THR A 184 0.91 7.42 12.24
N GLN A 185 1.88 6.55 12.00
CA GLN A 185 3.27 6.88 11.73
C GLN A 185 3.59 6.53 10.28
N PRO A 186 4.74 6.95 9.73
CA PRO A 186 5.16 6.51 8.40
C PRO A 186 5.08 5.00 8.26
N SER A 187 4.42 4.54 7.20
CA SER A 187 4.17 3.10 6.99
C SER A 187 5.47 2.33 6.80
N LYS A 188 5.47 1.10 7.27
CA LYS A 188 6.55 0.15 6.98
C LYS A 188 6.70 -0.02 5.46
N GLY A 189 7.92 0.13 4.96
CA GLY A 189 8.26 0.13 3.54
C GLY A 189 8.33 1.52 2.92
N SER A 190 8.06 2.60 3.67
CA SER A 190 8.37 3.98 3.24
C SER A 190 9.86 4.29 3.42
N PRO A 191 10.40 5.34 2.76
CA PRO A 191 11.77 5.78 2.98
C PRO A 191 12.10 6.11 4.44
N GLU A 192 11.12 6.62 5.20
CA GLU A 192 11.26 6.99 6.61
C GLU A 192 11.20 5.77 7.55
N ASN A 193 10.63 4.68 7.09
CA ASN A 193 10.47 3.43 7.84
C ASN A 193 10.65 2.21 6.92
N PRO A 194 11.87 1.99 6.38
CA PRO A 194 12.09 0.99 5.34
C PRO A 194 11.87 -0.45 5.85
N MET A 195 11.47 -1.31 4.94
CA MET A 195 11.49 -2.76 5.16
C MET A 195 12.93 -3.26 5.09
N SER A 196 13.27 -4.20 5.97
CA SER A 196 14.49 -4.97 5.84
C SER A 196 14.43 -5.90 4.61
N TYR A 197 15.59 -6.38 4.18
CA TYR A 197 15.65 -7.38 3.12
C TYR A 197 14.79 -8.62 3.43
N ASP A 198 14.86 -9.12 4.66
CA ASP A 198 14.12 -10.30 5.09
C ASP A 198 12.59 -10.06 5.07
N GLU A 199 12.13 -8.87 5.47
CA GLU A 199 10.71 -8.50 5.40
C GLU A 199 10.22 -8.43 3.95
N VAL A 200 11.05 -7.95 3.01
CA VAL A 200 10.72 -7.95 1.57
C VAL A 200 10.73 -9.37 1.02
N ALA A 201 11.70 -10.20 1.43
CA ALA A 201 11.77 -11.60 1.06
C ALA A 201 10.55 -12.39 1.57
N ASP A 202 10.09 -12.14 2.79
CA ASP A 202 8.87 -12.77 3.34
C ASP A 202 7.63 -12.36 2.57
N LYS A 203 7.53 -11.09 2.18
CA LYS A 203 6.46 -10.63 1.28
C LYS A 203 6.52 -11.36 -0.07
N PHE A 204 7.71 -11.54 -0.65
CA PHE A 204 7.88 -12.28 -1.89
C PHE A 204 7.49 -13.75 -1.74
N ARG A 205 7.87 -14.42 -0.64
CA ARG A 205 7.45 -15.80 -0.32
C ARG A 205 5.92 -15.93 -0.31
N GLY A 206 5.23 -15.02 0.38
CA GLY A 206 3.77 -15.01 0.42
C GLY A 206 3.12 -14.80 -0.95
N ASN A 207 3.71 -13.96 -1.80
CA ASN A 207 3.23 -13.74 -3.18
C ASN A 207 3.48 -14.98 -4.06
N ALA A 208 4.63 -15.62 -3.93
CA ALA A 208 4.98 -16.83 -4.65
C ALA A 208 4.08 -18.00 -4.25
N GLU A 209 3.80 -18.15 -2.96
CA GLU A 209 2.85 -19.15 -2.44
C GLU A 209 1.43 -18.93 -3.02
N PHE A 210 0.95 -17.69 -3.01
CA PHE A 210 -0.33 -17.34 -3.62
C PHE A 210 -0.37 -17.67 -5.11
N ALA A 211 0.72 -17.44 -5.83
CA ALA A 211 0.90 -17.79 -7.23
C ALA A 211 1.17 -19.30 -7.46
N LYS A 212 1.18 -20.11 -6.41
CA LYS A 212 1.46 -21.55 -6.45
C LYS A 212 2.86 -21.90 -7.00
N TRP A 213 3.82 -21.03 -6.79
CA TRP A 213 5.21 -21.33 -7.13
C TRP A 213 5.81 -22.38 -6.18
N PRO A 214 6.67 -23.28 -6.68
CA PRO A 214 7.46 -24.13 -5.81
C PRO A 214 8.32 -23.28 -4.85
N ARG A 215 8.30 -23.62 -3.56
CA ARG A 215 9.06 -22.89 -2.54
C ARG A 215 10.54 -22.76 -2.91
N GLN A 216 11.15 -23.85 -3.40
CA GLN A 216 12.55 -23.84 -3.81
C GLN A 216 12.83 -22.80 -4.91
N LYS A 217 11.91 -22.61 -5.87
CA LYS A 217 12.01 -21.58 -6.91
C LYS A 217 12.00 -20.17 -6.29
N ALA A 218 11.10 -19.92 -5.35
CA ALA A 218 11.03 -18.64 -4.65
C ALA A 218 12.32 -18.34 -3.86
N GLU A 219 12.85 -19.31 -3.11
CA GLU A 219 14.12 -19.14 -2.39
C GLU A 219 15.30 -18.88 -3.35
N SER A 220 15.36 -19.56 -4.49
CA SER A 220 16.42 -19.34 -5.48
C SER A 220 16.39 -17.90 -6.03
N VAL A 221 15.20 -17.34 -6.25
CA VAL A 221 15.05 -15.93 -6.67
C VAL A 221 15.50 -14.98 -5.57
N ILE A 222 15.12 -15.24 -4.31
CA ILE A 222 15.53 -14.43 -3.16
C ILE A 222 17.04 -14.37 -3.06
N GLU A 223 17.74 -15.52 -3.15
CA GLU A 223 19.21 -15.55 -3.08
C GLU A 223 19.87 -14.83 -4.29
N LEU A 224 19.30 -14.93 -5.49
CA LEU A 224 19.78 -14.17 -6.64
C LEU A 224 19.63 -12.67 -6.42
N VAL A 225 18.49 -12.21 -5.89
CA VAL A 225 18.28 -10.79 -5.61
C VAL A 225 19.19 -10.30 -4.48
N LYS A 226 19.47 -11.12 -3.48
CA LYS A 226 20.40 -10.80 -2.40
C LYS A 226 21.83 -10.55 -2.91
N SER A 227 22.21 -11.22 -3.98
CA SER A 227 23.51 -11.07 -4.64
C SER A 227 23.47 -10.27 -5.94
N LEU A 228 22.43 -9.45 -6.15
CA LEU A 228 22.12 -8.79 -7.41
C LEU A 228 23.30 -7.96 -7.95
N GLU A 229 24.01 -7.25 -7.10
CA GLU A 229 25.15 -6.40 -7.47
C GLU A 229 26.35 -7.19 -8.01
N THR A 230 26.41 -8.48 -7.71
CA THR A 230 27.51 -9.39 -8.13
C THR A 230 27.12 -10.34 -9.24
N ILE A 231 25.86 -10.32 -9.69
CA ILE A 231 25.40 -11.16 -10.80
C ILE A 231 26.02 -10.67 -12.12
N PRO A 232 26.83 -11.49 -12.80
CA PRO A 232 27.52 -11.04 -14.01
C PRO A 232 26.57 -10.85 -15.21
N ASN A 233 25.38 -11.46 -15.17
CA ASN A 233 24.39 -11.37 -16.24
C ASN A 233 22.98 -11.49 -15.68
N MET A 234 22.17 -10.47 -15.90
CA MET A 234 20.77 -10.39 -15.45
C MET A 234 19.88 -11.48 -16.06
N SER A 235 20.30 -12.13 -17.14
CA SER A 235 19.57 -13.29 -17.72
C SER A 235 19.37 -14.42 -16.72
N LYS A 236 20.25 -14.56 -15.71
CA LYS A 236 20.07 -15.55 -14.63
C LYS A 236 18.83 -15.26 -13.79
N LEU A 237 18.62 -13.99 -13.42
CA LEU A 237 17.44 -13.59 -12.65
C LEU A 237 16.18 -13.68 -13.49
N THR A 238 16.21 -13.18 -14.73
CA THR A 238 15.02 -13.24 -15.60
C THR A 238 14.63 -14.68 -15.94
N ALA A 239 15.59 -15.60 -16.14
CA ALA A 239 15.31 -17.01 -16.31
C ALA A 239 14.71 -17.67 -15.06
N ALA A 240 15.19 -17.31 -13.87
CA ALA A 240 14.62 -17.79 -12.62
C ALA A 240 13.18 -17.28 -12.37
N LEU A 241 12.85 -16.07 -12.86
CA LEU A 241 11.51 -15.49 -12.79
C LEU A 241 10.56 -16.02 -13.85
N ALA A 242 11.07 -16.55 -14.97
CA ALA A 242 10.23 -17.15 -16.00
C ALA A 242 9.46 -18.36 -15.47
N ALA A 243 8.23 -18.53 -15.93
CA ALA A 243 7.30 -19.56 -15.45
C ALA A 243 7.76 -20.97 -15.82
#